data_1a5eb4fa4788c8b2c5486e2621ee2211
#
_entry.id   1a5eb4fa4788c8b2c5486e2621ee2211
#
_cell.length_a   1.000
_cell.length_b   1.000
_cell.length_c   1.000
_cell.angle_alpha   90.00
_cell.angle_beta   90.00
_cell.angle_gamma   90.00
#
_symmetry.space_group_name_H-M   'P 1'
#
loop_
_entity.id
_entity.type
_entity.pdbx_description
1 polymer ?
#
loop_
_entity_poly.entity_id
_entity_poly.type
_entity_poly.pdbx_seq_one_letter_code
_entity_poly.pdbx_strand_id
1 'polypeptide(L)'
;MNINETLRAALDPIAPAEADTYEGKKAVYITFNYDTTPINYGDDEPEQERASIQVHLYAPIGYDITAKRRAVKKALVSAGFTYPAYTNASGKDGQHHVFECEAVEGLEVE
;
A
#
# COMPACT_ATOMS: atom_id res chain seq x y z
N MET A 1 -7.62 10.61 -8.79
CA MET A 1 -6.72 10.32 -7.65
C MET A 1 -5.44 9.71 -8.17
N ASN A 2 -4.29 10.21 -7.74
CA ASN A 2 -3.02 9.55 -8.03
C ASN A 2 -2.69 8.62 -6.86
N ILE A 3 -2.82 7.32 -7.08
CA ILE A 3 -2.65 6.31 -6.02
C ILE A 3 -1.24 6.34 -5.44
N ASN A 4 -0.21 6.44 -6.28
CA ASN A 4 1.17 6.47 -5.79
C ASN A 4 1.43 7.67 -4.89
N GLU A 5 0.96 8.86 -5.27
CA GLU A 5 1.12 10.04 -4.44
C GLU A 5 0.34 9.93 -3.13
N THR A 6 -0.87 9.40 -3.19
CA THR A 6 -1.71 9.21 -2.00
C THR A 6 -1.07 8.22 -1.04
N LEU A 7 -0.55 7.10 -1.54
CA LEU A 7 0.14 6.11 -0.72
C LEU A 7 1.41 6.68 -0.11
N ARG A 8 2.22 7.37 -0.90
CA ARG A 8 3.46 7.97 -0.39
C ARG A 8 3.17 8.98 0.71
N ALA A 9 2.20 9.85 0.51
CA ALA A 9 1.83 10.85 1.51
C ALA A 9 1.32 10.21 2.80
N ALA A 10 0.58 9.10 2.70
CA ALA A 10 0.06 8.40 3.87
C ALA A 10 1.16 7.64 4.63
N LEU A 11 2.11 7.05 3.91
CA LEU A 11 3.06 6.09 4.48
C LEU A 11 4.42 6.69 4.86
N ASP A 12 4.89 7.72 4.15
CA ASP A 12 6.19 8.35 4.44
C ASP A 12 6.36 8.78 5.90
N PRO A 13 5.35 9.32 6.59
CA PRO A 13 5.49 9.67 8.01
C PRO A 13 5.79 8.47 8.92
N ILE A 14 5.51 7.25 8.45
CA ILE A 14 5.71 6.03 9.25
C ILE A 14 7.12 5.48 9.03
N ALA A 15 7.52 5.38 7.76
CA ALA A 15 8.84 4.91 7.33
C ALA A 15 9.02 5.30 5.86
N PRO A 16 10.27 5.40 5.36
CA PRO A 16 10.48 5.72 3.95
C PRO A 16 9.65 4.79 3.06
N ALA A 17 8.84 5.37 2.18
CA ALA A 17 7.91 4.62 1.34
C ALA A 17 8.17 4.91 -0.14
N GLU A 18 8.39 3.84 -0.92
CA GLU A 18 8.69 3.92 -2.34
C GLU A 18 7.81 2.97 -3.14
N ALA A 19 7.49 3.36 -4.35
CA ALA A 19 6.74 2.49 -5.26
C ALA A 19 7.64 1.35 -5.75
N ASP A 20 7.12 0.14 -5.72
CA ASP A 20 7.73 -1.09 -6.20
C ASP A 20 8.99 -1.53 -5.46
N THR A 21 10.06 -0.74 -5.45
CA THR A 21 11.33 -1.09 -4.80
C THR A 21 11.88 0.06 -3.99
N TYR A 22 12.64 -0.28 -2.97
CA TYR A 22 13.33 0.70 -2.12
C TYR A 22 14.83 0.53 -2.28
N GLU A 23 15.50 1.59 -2.71
CA GLU A 23 16.95 1.60 -2.91
C GLU A 23 17.70 2.39 -1.85
N GLY A 24 17.01 2.84 -0.81
CA GLY A 24 17.60 3.58 0.29
C GLY A 24 18.37 2.67 1.27
N LYS A 25 18.83 3.28 2.37
CA LYS A 25 19.70 2.59 3.36
C LYS A 25 19.03 2.39 4.72
N LYS A 26 17.76 2.74 4.87
CA LYS A 26 17.08 2.56 6.15
C LYS A 26 16.73 1.08 6.33
N ALA A 27 16.87 0.59 7.56
CA ALA A 27 16.55 -0.81 7.88
C ALA A 27 15.03 -1.05 7.94
N VAL A 28 14.27 -0.02 8.28
CA VAL A 28 12.80 -0.07 8.29
C VAL A 28 12.30 0.78 7.14
N TYR A 29 11.57 0.18 6.23
CA TYR A 29 11.08 0.88 5.05
C TYR A 29 9.81 0.22 4.52
N ILE A 30 9.13 0.91 3.62
CA ILE A 30 7.87 0.47 3.02
C ILE A 30 8.03 0.48 1.50
N THR A 31 7.50 -0.53 0.84
CA THR A 31 7.25 -0.49 -0.60
C THR A 31 5.76 -0.69 -0.83
N PHE A 32 5.26 -0.20 -1.95
CA PHE A 32 3.87 -0.40 -2.32
C PHE A 32 3.73 -0.57 -3.82
N ASN A 33 2.73 -1.35 -4.20
CA ASN A 33 2.39 -1.55 -5.60
C ASN A 33 0.88 -1.75 -5.70
N TYR A 34 0.35 -1.58 -6.90
CA TYR A 34 -1.06 -1.83 -7.14
C TYR A 34 -1.32 -2.23 -8.59
N ASP A 35 -2.40 -2.97 -8.76
CA ASP A 35 -2.94 -3.31 -10.07
C ASP A 35 -4.34 -2.73 -10.18
N THR A 36 -4.77 -2.42 -11.39
CA THR A 36 -6.12 -1.92 -11.63
C THR A 36 -6.91 -2.89 -12.49
N THR A 37 -8.21 -2.97 -12.21
CA THR A 37 -9.16 -3.76 -12.97
C THR A 37 -10.36 -2.89 -13.33
N PRO A 38 -10.72 -2.78 -14.63
CA PRO A 38 -11.91 -2.02 -15.02
C PRO A 38 -13.19 -2.62 -14.43
N ILE A 39 -14.08 -1.78 -13.98
CA ILE A 39 -15.39 -2.17 -13.44
C ILE A 39 -16.45 -1.20 -13.93
N ASN A 40 -17.72 -1.58 -13.75
CA ASN A 40 -18.86 -0.72 -14.08
C ASN A 40 -18.86 -0.23 -15.53
N TYR A 41 -18.87 -1.18 -16.47
CA TYR A 41 -18.91 -0.85 -17.89
C TYR A 41 -20.24 -0.18 -18.27
N GLY A 42 -20.14 1.00 -18.88
CA GLY A 42 -21.26 1.67 -19.51
C GLY A 42 -20.95 1.84 -20.99
N ASP A 43 -21.92 1.55 -21.88
CA ASP A 43 -21.76 1.69 -23.33
C ASP A 43 -20.46 1.04 -23.87
N ASP A 44 -20.16 -0.15 -23.38
CA ASP A 44 -18.99 -0.95 -23.74
C ASP A 44 -17.63 -0.35 -23.31
N GLU A 45 -17.66 0.69 -22.48
CA GLU A 45 -16.43 1.29 -21.93
C GLU A 45 -16.45 1.24 -20.41
N PRO A 46 -15.31 0.97 -19.78
CA PRO A 46 -15.23 1.01 -18.33
C PRO A 46 -15.34 2.44 -17.80
N GLU A 47 -16.17 2.65 -16.79
CA GLU A 47 -16.33 3.95 -16.15
C GLU A 47 -15.46 4.13 -14.92
N GLN A 48 -15.00 3.04 -14.33
CA GLN A 48 -14.21 3.04 -13.10
C GLN A 48 -13.16 1.95 -13.14
N GLU A 49 -12.14 2.12 -12.32
CA GLU A 49 -11.16 1.08 -12.05
C GLU A 49 -11.16 0.75 -10.57
N ARG A 50 -11.02 -0.53 -10.26
CA ARG A 50 -10.71 -0.99 -8.91
C ARG A 50 -9.20 -1.16 -8.82
N ALA A 51 -8.59 -0.54 -7.84
CA ALA A 51 -7.17 -0.73 -7.54
C ALA A 51 -7.03 -1.74 -6.42
N SER A 52 -6.23 -2.78 -6.66
CA SER A 52 -5.83 -3.75 -5.64
C SER A 52 -4.42 -3.36 -5.20
N ILE A 53 -4.29 -2.97 -3.94
CA ILE A 53 -3.09 -2.35 -3.40
C ILE A 53 -2.41 -3.30 -2.44
N GLN A 54 -1.08 -3.43 -2.57
CA GLN A 54 -0.26 -4.14 -1.59
C GLN A 54 0.76 -3.17 -1.00
N VAL A 55 0.82 -3.14 0.32
CA VAL A 55 1.79 -2.36 1.08
C VAL A 55 2.67 -3.34 1.84
N HIS A 56 3.98 -3.21 1.67
CA HIS A 56 4.98 -4.09 2.29
C HIS A 56 5.80 -3.29 3.28
N LEU A 57 5.78 -3.69 4.54
CA LEU A 57 6.58 -3.08 5.60
C LEU A 57 7.70 -4.04 5.97
N TYR A 58 8.94 -3.58 5.85
CA TYR A 58 10.13 -4.37 6.13
C TYR A 58 10.85 -3.84 7.36
N ALA A 59 11.38 -4.75 8.17
CA ALA A 59 12.17 -4.40 9.36
C ALA A 59 13.15 -5.51 9.68
N PRO A 60 14.21 -5.21 10.46
CA PRO A 60 15.14 -6.23 10.93
C PRO A 60 14.48 -7.21 11.90
N ILE A 61 15.04 -8.42 11.98
CA ILE A 61 14.64 -9.38 13.00
C ILE A 61 14.82 -8.72 14.38
N GLY A 62 13.81 -8.90 15.25
CA GLY A 62 13.86 -8.37 16.61
C GLY A 62 13.37 -6.94 16.78
N TYR A 63 13.12 -6.23 15.68
CA TYR A 63 12.56 -4.88 15.75
C TYR A 63 11.10 -4.95 16.21
N ASP A 64 10.71 -4.08 17.15
CA ASP A 64 9.31 -4.02 17.58
C ASP A 64 8.49 -3.25 16.56
N ILE A 65 7.78 -3.98 15.72
CA ILE A 65 7.04 -3.44 14.58
C ILE A 65 5.59 -3.06 14.94
N THR A 66 5.14 -3.34 16.16
CA THR A 66 3.72 -3.22 16.54
C THR A 66 3.13 -1.84 16.26
N ALA A 67 3.82 -0.78 16.68
CA ALA A 67 3.33 0.59 16.48
C ALA A 67 3.24 0.95 15.00
N LYS A 68 4.23 0.53 14.20
CA LYS A 68 4.25 0.81 12.77
C LYS A 68 3.18 0.01 12.02
N ARG A 69 2.94 -1.23 12.40
CA ARG A 69 1.84 -2.02 11.82
C ARG A 69 0.50 -1.34 12.02
N ARG A 70 0.23 -0.86 13.24
CA ARG A 70 -1.01 -0.13 13.55
C ARG A 70 -1.09 1.16 12.75
N ALA A 71 0.02 1.88 12.65
CA ALA A 71 0.08 3.14 11.92
C ALA A 71 -0.21 2.94 10.43
N VAL A 72 0.32 1.88 9.82
CA VAL A 72 0.05 1.58 8.40
C VAL A 72 -1.44 1.31 8.19
N LYS A 73 -2.07 0.48 9.01
CA LYS A 73 -3.50 0.21 8.90
C LYS A 73 -4.33 1.48 9.00
N LYS A 74 -4.03 2.29 10.00
CA LYS A 74 -4.74 3.54 10.23
C LYS A 74 -4.55 4.52 9.07
N ALA A 75 -3.33 4.64 8.57
CA ALA A 75 -3.02 5.54 7.47
C ALA A 75 -3.78 5.16 6.19
N LEU A 76 -3.86 3.87 5.88
CA LEU A 76 -4.58 3.40 4.70
C LEU A 76 -6.08 3.69 4.79
N VAL A 77 -6.69 3.43 5.93
CA VAL A 77 -8.11 3.74 6.15
C VAL A 77 -8.36 5.24 6.07
N SER A 78 -7.50 6.04 6.71
CA SER A 78 -7.60 7.50 6.69
C SER A 78 -7.43 8.09 5.28
N ALA A 79 -6.67 7.44 4.44
CA ALA A 79 -6.48 7.86 3.04
C ALA A 79 -7.64 7.49 2.13
N GLY A 80 -8.63 6.75 2.63
CA GLY A 80 -9.84 6.40 1.89
C GLY A 80 -9.84 5.00 1.30
N PHE A 81 -8.83 4.18 1.61
CA PHE A 81 -8.79 2.79 1.16
C PHE A 81 -9.61 1.89 2.07
N THR A 82 -9.93 0.69 1.61
CA THR A 82 -10.65 -0.28 2.43
C THR A 82 -9.77 -0.73 3.60
N TYR A 83 -10.39 -1.29 4.64
CA TYR A 83 -9.64 -1.82 5.78
C TYR A 83 -8.69 -2.92 5.29
N PRO A 84 -7.39 -2.81 5.57
CA PRO A 84 -6.42 -3.74 5.00
C PRO A 84 -6.46 -5.13 5.64
N ALA A 85 -6.32 -6.14 4.80
CA ALA A 85 -6.05 -7.50 5.24
C ALA A 85 -4.55 -7.60 5.49
N TYR A 86 -4.17 -8.21 6.60
CA TYR A 86 -2.78 -8.30 7.02
C TYR A 86 -2.25 -9.72 6.96
N THR A 87 -1.02 -9.87 6.44
CA THR A 87 -0.31 -11.14 6.43
C THR A 87 1.13 -10.90 6.88
N ASN A 88 1.60 -11.75 7.78
CA ASN A 88 3.01 -11.74 8.19
C ASN A 88 3.76 -12.73 7.29
N ALA A 89 4.58 -12.20 6.39
CA ALA A 89 5.38 -12.98 5.46
C ALA A 89 6.86 -12.99 5.86
N SER A 90 7.17 -12.72 7.14
CA SER A 90 8.52 -12.65 7.65
C SER A 90 9.26 -13.99 7.50
N GLY A 91 10.55 -13.89 7.25
CA GLY A 91 11.44 -15.04 7.11
C GLY A 91 12.72 -14.87 7.92
N LYS A 92 13.66 -15.77 7.68
CA LYS A 92 14.93 -15.78 8.41
C LYS A 92 15.80 -14.52 8.14
N ASP A 93 15.56 -13.85 7.03
CA ASP A 93 16.37 -12.69 6.62
C ASP A 93 15.80 -11.36 7.12
N GLY A 94 14.63 -11.37 7.75
CA GLY A 94 14.02 -10.15 8.26
C GLY A 94 12.52 -10.24 8.35
N GLN A 95 11.92 -9.15 8.83
CA GLN A 95 10.47 -9.03 8.91
C GLN A 95 9.90 -8.49 7.60
N HIS A 96 8.78 -9.05 7.18
CA HIS A 96 8.05 -8.61 6.00
C HIS A 96 6.55 -8.70 6.30
N HIS A 97 5.90 -7.57 6.39
CA HIS A 97 4.49 -7.46 6.71
C HIS A 97 3.73 -6.92 5.52
N VAL A 98 2.69 -7.63 5.10
CA VAL A 98 1.92 -7.30 3.89
C VAL A 98 0.52 -6.84 4.28
N PHE A 99 0.10 -5.71 3.73
CA PHE A 99 -1.23 -5.14 3.93
C PHE A 99 -1.89 -5.01 2.57
N GLU A 100 -3.04 -5.62 2.40
CA GLU A 100 -3.77 -5.58 1.15
C GLU A 100 -5.08 -4.83 1.32
N CYS A 101 -5.34 -3.86 0.45
CA CYS A 101 -6.55 -3.06 0.46
C CYS A 101 -6.94 -2.69 -0.96
N GLU A 102 -8.07 -2.01 -1.08
CA GLU A 102 -8.61 -1.65 -2.38
C GLU A 102 -9.07 -0.19 -2.41
N ALA A 103 -9.12 0.36 -3.59
CA ALA A 103 -9.74 1.64 -3.87
C ALA A 103 -10.51 1.56 -5.18
N VAL A 104 -11.59 2.32 -5.26
CA VAL A 104 -12.36 2.46 -6.51
C VAL A 104 -12.18 3.90 -6.98
N GLU A 105 -11.75 4.06 -8.23
CA GLU A 105 -11.52 5.35 -8.85
C GLU A 105 -12.35 5.49 -10.12
N GLY A 106 -12.76 6.72 -10.41
CA GLY A 106 -13.25 7.06 -11.73
C GLY A 106 -12.10 7.05 -12.73
N LEU A 107 -12.34 6.54 -13.92
CA LEU A 107 -11.35 6.61 -15.00
C LEU A 107 -11.30 8.03 -15.52
N GLU A 108 -10.12 8.62 -15.50
CA GLU A 108 -9.89 9.96 -16.01
C GLU A 108 -9.06 9.87 -17.29
N VAL A 109 -9.40 10.73 -18.23
CA VAL A 109 -8.62 10.88 -19.46
C VAL A 109 -7.55 11.93 -19.16
N GLU A 110 -6.32 11.50 -19.19
CA GLU A 110 -5.18 12.41 -18.99
C GLU A 110 -4.62 12.89 -20.32
#